data_5e84bcd54e7030f410921ee5687a5707
#
_entry.id   5e84bcd54e7030f410921ee5687a5707
#
_cell.length_a   1.000
_cell.length_b   1.000
_cell.length_c   1.000
_cell.angle_alpha   90.00
_cell.angle_beta   90.00
_cell.angle_gamma   90.00
#
_symmetry.space_group_name_H-M   'P 1'
#
loop_
_entity.id
_entity.type
_entity.pdbx_description
1 polymer ?
#
loop_
_entity_poly.entity_id
_entity_poly.type
_entity_poly.pdbx_seq_one_letter_code
_entity_poly.pdbx_strand_id
1 'polypeptide(L)'
;YSGFAPLGNSEDLEVGDWAIALGTPYGLEKTVTLGIVSSLHRDINSLGFSDKRLDLIQTDAAINPGNSGGPLINSNGEVIGINTLVRSGPGAGLGFAIPINLAKSVSDQLLKNGEVIHPYLGVQLISLNPRIAKEHNRDPNSLVQLPERNGALIQSVIPNSPAEKAGLRRGDLVIAAENISINEPKTLLDEVEKAQIGKVFLLNILRDNKEIQINIKPE
;
A
#
# COMPACT_ATOMS: atom_id res chain seq x y z
N TYR A 1 -27.52 16.09 21.18
CA TYR A 1 -26.26 16.20 20.46
C TYR A 1 -26.35 15.32 19.20
N SER A 2 -26.63 15.94 18.06
CA SER A 2 -26.56 15.33 16.74
C SER A 2 -25.23 15.77 16.08
N GLY A 3 -24.12 15.28 16.61
CA GLY A 3 -22.81 15.56 16.05
C GLY A 3 -22.18 14.27 15.52
N PHE A 4 -21.56 14.34 14.38
CA PHE A 4 -20.66 13.31 13.87
C PHE A 4 -19.22 13.74 14.17
N ALA A 5 -18.32 12.78 14.39
CA ALA A 5 -16.91 13.07 14.59
C ALA A 5 -16.31 13.59 13.26
N PRO A 6 -15.53 14.66 13.30
CA PRO A 6 -14.83 15.14 12.11
C PRO A 6 -13.83 14.10 11.63
N LEU A 7 -13.64 13.99 10.32
CA LEU A 7 -12.63 13.14 9.74
C LEU A 7 -11.33 13.95 9.64
N GLY A 8 -10.26 13.42 10.24
CA GLY A 8 -8.93 13.99 10.17
C GLY A 8 -8.22 13.72 8.83
N ASN A 9 -6.90 13.86 8.85
CA ASN A 9 -6.02 13.53 7.74
C ASN A 9 -4.96 12.53 8.21
N SER A 10 -4.99 11.31 7.69
CA SER A 10 -4.03 10.26 8.08
C SER A 10 -2.63 10.44 7.49
N GLU A 11 -2.44 11.34 6.51
CA GLU A 11 -1.13 11.69 5.96
C GLU A 11 -0.31 12.60 6.90
N ASP A 12 -0.99 13.33 7.81
CA ASP A 12 -0.36 14.26 8.75
C ASP A 12 0.07 13.58 10.06
N LEU A 13 -0.16 12.26 10.18
CA LEU A 13 0.16 11.53 11.41
C LEU A 13 1.66 11.32 11.56
N GLU A 14 2.11 11.45 12.81
CA GLU A 14 3.47 11.13 13.23
C GLU A 14 3.47 10.00 14.28
N VAL A 15 4.57 9.24 14.31
CA VAL A 15 4.78 8.26 15.39
C VAL A 15 4.89 8.99 16.72
N GLY A 16 4.08 8.57 17.68
CA GLY A 16 3.95 9.24 18.98
C GLY A 16 2.67 10.05 19.16
N ASP A 17 1.92 10.30 18.08
CA ASP A 17 0.61 10.95 18.17
C ASP A 17 -0.37 10.12 18.99
N TRP A 18 -1.27 10.79 19.69
CA TRP A 18 -2.29 10.12 20.47
C TRP A 18 -3.25 9.35 19.58
N ALA A 19 -3.51 8.11 19.98
CA ALA A 19 -4.42 7.19 19.33
C ALA A 19 -5.44 6.67 20.34
N ILE A 20 -6.70 7.08 20.19
CA ILE A 20 -7.78 6.75 21.10
C ILE A 20 -8.77 5.88 20.35
N ALA A 21 -8.89 4.62 20.75
CA ALA A 21 -9.82 3.68 20.12
C ALA A 21 -11.15 3.64 20.88
N LEU A 22 -12.25 3.70 20.13
CA LEU A 22 -13.60 3.64 20.65
C LEU A 22 -14.27 2.35 20.17
N GLY A 23 -15.07 1.73 21.05
CA GLY A 23 -15.80 0.52 20.69
C GLY A 23 -16.69 0.01 21.82
N THR A 24 -17.27 -1.18 21.59
CA THR A 24 -18.11 -1.92 22.54
C THR A 24 -17.61 -3.36 22.66
N PRO A 25 -16.38 -3.58 23.16
CA PRO A 25 -15.82 -4.92 23.24
C PRO A 25 -16.63 -5.82 24.15
N TYR A 26 -16.81 -7.08 23.71
CA TYR A 26 -17.55 -8.12 24.44
C TYR A 26 -19.00 -7.75 24.84
N GLY A 27 -19.64 -6.82 24.13
CA GLY A 27 -20.99 -6.35 24.46
C GLY A 27 -21.05 -5.49 25.73
N LEU A 28 -19.91 -5.10 26.28
CA LEU A 28 -19.80 -4.15 27.38
C LEU A 28 -20.07 -2.73 26.85
N GLU A 29 -20.63 -1.87 27.71
CA GLU A 29 -20.91 -0.48 27.31
C GLU A 29 -19.64 0.28 26.93
N LYS A 30 -19.80 1.24 26.05
CA LYS A 30 -18.83 2.22 25.51
C LYS A 30 -17.44 2.16 26.14
N THR A 31 -16.51 1.50 25.46
CA THR A 31 -15.12 1.37 25.91
C THR A 31 -14.23 2.33 25.12
N VAL A 32 -13.37 3.02 25.86
CA VAL A 32 -12.35 3.93 25.33
C VAL A 32 -10.99 3.39 25.76
N THR A 33 -10.08 3.19 24.80
CA THR A 33 -8.69 2.84 25.10
C THR A 33 -7.76 3.88 24.51
N LEU A 34 -6.67 4.16 25.22
CA LEU A 34 -5.68 5.18 24.87
C LEU A 34 -4.32 4.52 24.63
N GLY A 35 -3.67 4.94 23.58
CA GLY A 35 -2.31 4.63 23.21
C GLY A 35 -1.75 5.70 22.28
N ILE A 36 -0.75 5.33 21.50
CA ILE A 36 -0.11 6.20 20.52
C ILE A 36 -0.10 5.54 19.12
N VAL A 37 0.16 6.33 18.11
CA VAL A 37 0.59 5.83 16.79
C VAL A 37 1.99 5.24 16.97
N SER A 38 2.11 3.93 16.93
CA SER A 38 3.37 3.20 17.16
C SER A 38 4.18 3.05 15.88
N SER A 39 3.52 3.01 14.73
CA SER A 39 4.15 2.94 13.41
C SER A 39 3.14 3.34 12.33
N LEU A 40 3.65 3.89 11.25
CA LEU A 40 2.91 4.18 10.02
C LEU A 40 3.36 3.22 8.91
N HIS A 41 2.53 3.02 7.90
CA HIS A 41 2.84 2.23 6.70
C HIS A 41 3.24 0.77 7.02
N ARG A 42 2.55 0.12 7.97
CA ARG A 42 2.79 -1.30 8.27
C ARG A 42 2.21 -2.19 7.18
N ASP A 43 3.10 -2.78 6.40
CA ASP A 43 2.75 -3.84 5.46
C ASP A 43 2.33 -5.10 6.23
N ILE A 44 1.07 -5.50 6.07
CA ILE A 44 0.50 -6.69 6.71
C ILE A 44 0.93 -8.01 6.08
N ASN A 45 1.62 -7.99 4.94
CA ASN A 45 2.22 -9.21 4.36
C ASN A 45 3.21 -9.86 5.33
N SER A 46 3.94 -9.04 6.10
CA SER A 46 4.83 -9.49 7.17
C SER A 46 4.09 -10.16 8.34
N LEU A 47 2.78 -10.00 8.42
CA LEU A 47 1.90 -10.56 9.45
C LEU A 47 1.15 -11.82 8.97
N GLY A 48 1.44 -12.31 7.75
CA GLY A 48 0.85 -13.52 7.18
C GLY A 48 -0.49 -13.31 6.47
N PHE A 49 -0.86 -12.09 6.17
CA PHE A 49 -2.05 -11.76 5.38
C PHE A 49 -1.63 -11.54 3.91
N SER A 50 -1.69 -12.58 3.10
CA SER A 50 -1.04 -12.67 1.79
C SER A 50 -1.69 -11.90 0.65
N ASP A 51 -2.67 -11.02 0.89
CA ASP A 51 -3.45 -10.46 -0.23
C ASP A 51 -3.78 -8.97 -0.15
N LYS A 52 -3.22 -8.21 0.80
CA LYS A 52 -3.67 -6.83 0.99
C LYS A 52 -2.53 -5.84 1.05
N ARG A 53 -2.45 -5.01 0.04
CA ARG A 53 -1.63 -3.80 -0.07
C ARG A 53 -2.15 -2.68 0.86
N LEU A 54 -2.36 -3.01 2.14
CA LEU A 54 -2.85 -2.04 3.11
C LEU A 54 -1.69 -1.56 3.96
N ASP A 55 -1.39 -0.29 3.84
CA ASP A 55 -0.53 0.41 4.80
C ASP A 55 -1.39 0.75 6.01
N LEU A 56 -1.23 0.02 7.10
CA LEU A 56 -2.02 0.22 8.31
C LEU A 56 -1.31 1.12 9.31
N ILE A 57 -2.10 1.89 10.06
CA ILE A 57 -1.66 2.57 11.27
C ILE A 57 -1.52 1.51 12.36
N GLN A 58 -0.33 1.40 12.96
CA GLN A 58 -0.11 0.57 14.15
C GLN A 58 -0.29 1.41 15.39
N THR A 59 -0.97 0.87 16.41
CA THR A 59 -1.14 1.50 17.73
C THR A 59 -0.98 0.47 18.85
N ASP A 60 -0.59 0.93 20.03
CA ASP A 60 -0.61 0.16 21.27
C ASP A 60 -1.88 0.42 22.09
N ALA A 61 -2.78 1.31 21.63
CA ALA A 61 -4.14 1.37 22.17
C ALA A 61 -4.77 -0.02 22.10
N ALA A 62 -5.36 -0.47 23.20
CA ALA A 62 -5.93 -1.82 23.28
C ALA A 62 -7.11 -1.98 22.31
N ILE A 63 -6.87 -2.73 21.22
CA ILE A 63 -7.91 -3.14 20.27
C ILE A 63 -8.31 -4.58 20.61
N ASN A 64 -9.61 -4.83 20.72
CA ASN A 64 -10.17 -6.13 21.05
C ASN A 64 -11.44 -6.37 20.22
N PRO A 65 -11.96 -7.61 20.16
CA PRO A 65 -13.25 -7.88 19.55
C PRO A 65 -14.35 -6.94 20.10
N GLY A 66 -14.99 -6.16 19.22
CA GLY A 66 -15.96 -5.12 19.55
C GLY A 66 -15.46 -3.68 19.31
N ASN A 67 -14.14 -3.47 19.19
CA ASN A 67 -13.60 -2.19 18.71
C ASN A 67 -13.43 -2.19 17.19
N SER A 68 -13.35 -3.35 16.55
CA SER A 68 -13.22 -3.47 15.09
C SER A 68 -14.40 -2.81 14.38
N GLY A 69 -14.11 -1.98 13.37
CA GLY A 69 -15.08 -1.12 12.70
C GLY A 69 -15.37 0.20 13.43
N GLY A 70 -14.93 0.34 14.70
CA GLY A 70 -14.99 1.59 15.46
C GLY A 70 -13.87 2.55 15.05
N PRO A 71 -13.99 3.84 15.43
CA PRO A 71 -13.00 4.85 15.08
C PRO A 71 -11.75 4.77 15.96
N LEU A 72 -10.61 5.05 15.34
CA LEU A 72 -9.39 5.53 16.01
C LEU A 72 -9.37 7.04 15.86
N ILE A 73 -9.29 7.77 16.97
CA ILE A 73 -9.32 9.24 16.96
C ILE A 73 -8.01 9.81 17.53
N ASN A 74 -7.68 11.04 17.13
CA ASN A 74 -6.56 11.82 17.70
C ASN A 74 -6.98 12.62 18.93
N SER A 75 -6.04 13.39 19.48
CA SER A 75 -6.29 14.28 20.65
C SER A 75 -7.29 15.41 20.38
N ASN A 76 -7.54 15.75 19.10
CA ASN A 76 -8.51 16.77 18.70
C ASN A 76 -9.94 16.20 18.54
N GLY A 77 -10.12 14.87 18.72
CA GLY A 77 -11.38 14.20 18.50
C GLY A 77 -11.70 13.91 17.02
N GLU A 78 -10.71 14.01 16.14
CA GLU A 78 -10.84 13.72 14.72
C GLU A 78 -10.55 12.25 14.45
N VAL A 79 -11.34 11.61 13.57
CA VAL A 79 -11.12 10.22 13.16
C VAL A 79 -9.90 10.14 12.25
N ILE A 80 -8.87 9.42 12.68
CA ILE A 80 -7.63 9.20 11.95
C ILE A 80 -7.55 7.80 11.33
N GLY A 81 -8.41 6.87 11.76
CA GLY A 81 -8.46 5.52 11.24
C GLY A 81 -9.69 4.74 11.67
N ILE A 82 -9.85 3.55 11.10
CA ILE A 82 -10.88 2.57 11.46
C ILE A 82 -10.19 1.34 12.03
N ASN A 83 -10.47 1.01 13.29
CA ASN A 83 -9.90 -0.15 13.97
C ASN A 83 -10.24 -1.45 13.23
N THR A 84 -9.27 -2.32 12.98
CA THR A 84 -9.52 -3.52 12.16
C THR A 84 -8.94 -4.81 12.70
N LEU A 85 -7.67 -4.84 13.05
CA LEU A 85 -6.94 -6.06 13.36
C LEU A 85 -6.20 -5.95 14.69
N VAL A 86 -6.03 -7.11 15.33
CA VAL A 86 -5.14 -7.30 16.49
C VAL A 86 -4.23 -8.48 16.20
N ARG A 87 -2.96 -8.36 16.49
CA ARG A 87 -2.06 -9.49 16.49
C ARG A 87 -2.23 -10.27 17.79
N SER A 88 -2.60 -11.56 17.70
CA SER A 88 -2.61 -12.50 18.82
C SER A 88 -1.29 -13.29 18.87
N GLY A 89 -0.86 -13.70 20.06
CA GLY A 89 0.36 -14.48 20.28
C GLY A 89 1.58 -13.63 20.68
N PRO A 90 2.82 -14.09 20.44
CA PRO A 90 4.02 -13.34 20.77
C PRO A 90 4.02 -11.97 20.08
N GLY A 91 4.09 -10.89 20.87
CA GLY A 91 3.86 -9.51 20.41
C GLY A 91 2.39 -9.09 20.48
N ALA A 92 1.56 -9.76 21.27
CA ALA A 92 0.21 -9.31 21.61
C ALA A 92 0.24 -7.88 22.16
N GLY A 93 -0.79 -7.08 21.81
CA GLY A 93 -0.84 -5.65 22.18
C GLY A 93 -0.56 -4.73 20.99
N LEU A 94 -0.38 -5.27 19.79
CA LEU A 94 -0.31 -4.48 18.57
C LEU A 94 -1.70 -4.42 17.93
N GLY A 95 -2.30 -3.22 17.95
CA GLY A 95 -3.52 -2.91 17.23
C GLY A 95 -3.22 -2.30 15.87
N PHE A 96 -4.15 -2.46 14.93
CA PHE A 96 -4.04 -1.89 13.59
C PHE A 96 -5.34 -1.21 13.18
N ALA A 97 -5.21 -0.09 12.48
CA ALA A 97 -6.33 0.64 11.93
C ALA A 97 -6.10 0.98 10.45
N ILE A 98 -7.16 0.97 9.67
CA ILE A 98 -7.17 1.45 8.28
C ILE A 98 -7.08 2.97 8.33
N PRO A 99 -6.12 3.60 7.62
CA PRO A 99 -6.02 5.06 7.54
C PRO A 99 -7.31 5.71 7.06
N ILE A 100 -7.70 6.83 7.65
CA ILE A 100 -8.97 7.48 7.33
C ILE A 100 -9.03 7.98 5.89
N ASN A 101 -7.91 8.41 5.30
CA ASN A 101 -7.89 8.85 3.91
C ASN A 101 -8.19 7.70 2.95
N LEU A 102 -7.69 6.49 3.24
CA LEU A 102 -8.02 5.29 2.48
C LEU A 102 -9.52 4.95 2.64
N ALA A 103 -10.03 4.99 3.87
CA ALA A 103 -11.45 4.72 4.14
C ALA A 103 -12.37 5.72 3.40
N LYS A 104 -12.00 7.01 3.35
CA LYS A 104 -12.72 8.04 2.56
C LYS A 104 -12.70 7.72 1.07
N SER A 105 -11.53 7.41 0.51
CA SER A 105 -11.38 7.08 -0.91
C SER A 105 -12.24 5.86 -1.30
N VAL A 106 -12.21 4.80 -0.49
CA VAL A 106 -13.02 3.60 -0.69
C VAL A 106 -14.53 3.91 -0.60
N SER A 107 -14.93 4.68 0.42
CA SER A 107 -16.32 5.09 0.60
C SER A 107 -16.84 5.90 -0.59
N ASP A 108 -16.05 6.86 -1.08
CA ASP A 108 -16.41 7.69 -2.23
C ASP A 108 -16.58 6.86 -3.50
N GLN A 109 -15.72 5.85 -3.72
CA GLN A 109 -15.84 4.94 -4.85
C GLN A 109 -17.12 4.08 -4.74
N LEU A 110 -17.38 3.51 -3.57
CA LEU A 110 -18.58 2.71 -3.32
C LEU A 110 -19.86 3.52 -3.53
N LEU A 111 -19.91 4.75 -3.04
CA LEU A 111 -21.07 5.65 -3.22
C LEU A 111 -21.26 6.04 -4.68
N LYS A 112 -20.20 6.22 -5.43
CA LYS A 112 -20.22 6.73 -6.80
C LYS A 112 -20.42 5.64 -7.84
N ASN A 113 -19.78 4.50 -7.65
CA ASN A 113 -19.68 3.43 -8.64
C ASN A 113 -20.35 2.13 -8.19
N GLY A 114 -20.65 1.97 -6.89
CA GLY A 114 -21.15 0.72 -6.32
C GLY A 114 -20.09 -0.32 -6.03
N GLU A 115 -18.85 -0.09 -6.48
CA GLU A 115 -17.71 -1.00 -6.32
C GLU A 115 -16.41 -0.22 -6.17
N VAL A 116 -15.40 -0.87 -5.62
CA VAL A 116 -14.02 -0.35 -5.56
C VAL A 116 -13.23 -0.97 -6.70
N ILE A 117 -12.66 -0.12 -7.54
CA ILE A 117 -11.90 -0.55 -8.69
C ILE A 117 -10.43 -0.23 -8.44
N HIS A 118 -9.58 -1.27 -8.49
CA HIS A 118 -8.13 -1.14 -8.35
C HIS A 118 -7.48 -1.12 -9.71
N PRO A 119 -6.73 -0.06 -10.05
CA PRO A 119 -6.00 0.00 -11.30
C PRO A 119 -5.02 -1.16 -11.44
N TYR A 120 -5.01 -1.79 -12.60
CA TYR A 120 -4.27 -2.99 -12.89
C TYR A 120 -3.37 -2.83 -14.12
N LEU A 121 -2.11 -3.24 -14.02
CA LEU A 121 -1.16 -3.22 -15.13
C LEU A 121 -0.91 -4.60 -15.74
N GLY A 122 -0.92 -5.65 -14.92
CA GLY A 122 -0.68 -7.02 -15.36
C GLY A 122 0.79 -7.41 -15.42
N VAL A 123 1.56 -7.06 -14.40
CA VAL A 123 2.96 -7.44 -14.25
C VAL A 123 3.21 -8.13 -12.90
N GLN A 124 4.17 -9.05 -12.88
CA GLN A 124 4.78 -9.54 -11.65
C GLN A 124 6.12 -8.84 -11.45
N LEU A 125 6.33 -8.32 -10.26
CA LEU A 125 7.47 -7.48 -9.92
C LEU A 125 8.33 -8.14 -8.85
N ILE A 126 9.65 -7.94 -8.98
CA ILE A 126 10.62 -8.25 -7.93
C ILE A 126 11.51 -7.03 -7.67
N SER A 127 12.02 -6.90 -6.45
CA SER A 127 13.01 -5.88 -6.13
C SER A 127 14.34 -6.19 -6.80
N LEU A 128 14.88 -5.23 -7.53
CA LEU A 128 16.25 -5.26 -8.02
C LEU A 128 17.09 -4.23 -7.26
N ASN A 129 18.30 -4.64 -6.90
CA ASN A 129 19.32 -3.74 -6.38
C ASN A 129 20.68 -4.10 -7.00
N PRO A 130 21.71 -3.23 -6.88
CA PRO A 130 23.02 -3.46 -7.50
C PRO A 130 23.69 -4.78 -7.07
N ARG A 131 23.46 -5.24 -5.84
CA ARG A 131 24.03 -6.51 -5.35
C ARG A 131 23.42 -7.70 -6.07
N ILE A 132 22.08 -7.75 -6.14
CA ILE A 132 21.36 -8.82 -6.84
C ILE A 132 21.71 -8.82 -8.33
N ALA A 133 21.77 -7.64 -8.96
CA ALA A 133 22.16 -7.52 -10.36
C ALA A 133 23.56 -8.07 -10.62
N LYS A 134 24.56 -7.69 -9.79
CA LYS A 134 25.93 -8.22 -9.89
C LYS A 134 26.00 -9.72 -9.72
N GLU A 135 25.27 -10.28 -8.76
CA GLU A 135 25.23 -11.72 -8.51
C GLU A 135 24.65 -12.45 -9.73
N HIS A 136 23.53 -11.98 -10.26
CA HIS A 136 22.92 -12.52 -11.48
C HIS A 136 23.83 -12.41 -12.70
N ASN A 137 24.48 -11.27 -12.89
CA ASN A 137 25.35 -11.01 -14.03
C ASN A 137 26.66 -11.83 -14.03
N ARG A 138 27.05 -12.40 -12.88
CA ARG A 138 28.20 -13.31 -12.74
C ARG A 138 27.89 -14.75 -13.14
N ASP A 139 26.61 -15.12 -13.22
CA ASP A 139 26.22 -16.46 -13.66
C ASP A 139 26.46 -16.60 -15.17
N PRO A 140 27.36 -17.48 -15.61
CA PRO A 140 27.66 -17.71 -17.05
C PRO A 140 26.40 -18.19 -17.85
N ASN A 141 25.40 -18.72 -17.17
CA ASN A 141 24.17 -19.18 -17.79
C ASN A 141 23.09 -18.10 -17.91
N SER A 142 23.36 -16.89 -17.37
CA SER A 142 22.45 -15.76 -17.49
C SER A 142 22.36 -15.28 -18.93
N LEU A 143 21.17 -15.38 -19.50
CA LEU A 143 20.88 -14.93 -20.88
C LEU A 143 20.70 -13.41 -20.98
N VAL A 144 20.49 -12.73 -19.86
CA VAL A 144 20.17 -11.29 -19.79
C VAL A 144 21.05 -10.64 -18.73
N GLN A 145 21.66 -9.51 -19.08
CA GLN A 145 22.38 -8.67 -18.13
C GLN A 145 21.39 -7.72 -17.43
N LEU A 146 21.37 -7.75 -16.11
CA LEU A 146 20.51 -6.86 -15.32
C LEU A 146 21.25 -5.55 -15.00
N PRO A 147 20.57 -4.41 -15.08
CA PRO A 147 21.17 -3.12 -14.74
C PRO A 147 21.48 -3.04 -13.24
N GLU A 148 22.67 -2.54 -12.89
CA GLU A 148 23.12 -2.41 -11.49
C GLU A 148 22.48 -1.18 -10.83
N ARG A 149 21.16 -1.15 -10.78
CA ARG A 149 20.33 -0.06 -10.18
C ARG A 149 19.23 -0.62 -9.29
N ASN A 150 18.71 0.24 -8.43
CA ASN A 150 17.47 -0.05 -7.70
C ASN A 150 16.27 0.14 -8.63
N GLY A 151 15.21 -0.64 -8.42
CA GLY A 151 13.96 -0.51 -9.15
C GLY A 151 13.05 -1.72 -9.02
N ALA A 152 11.93 -1.65 -9.71
CA ALA A 152 10.98 -2.74 -9.84
C ALA A 152 11.25 -3.52 -11.14
N LEU A 153 11.84 -4.71 -11.03
CA LEU A 153 12.14 -5.57 -12.17
C LEU A 153 10.90 -6.37 -12.56
N ILE A 154 10.52 -6.32 -13.82
CA ILE A 154 9.42 -7.12 -14.36
C ILE A 154 9.87 -8.57 -14.53
N GLN A 155 9.36 -9.44 -13.66
CA GLN A 155 9.61 -10.88 -13.70
C GLN A 155 8.78 -11.58 -14.79
N SER A 156 7.51 -11.15 -14.94
CA SER A 156 6.61 -11.63 -15.98
C SER A 156 5.55 -10.60 -16.32
N VAL A 157 5.03 -10.69 -17.55
CA VAL A 157 3.89 -9.91 -18.04
C VAL A 157 2.74 -10.87 -18.27
N ILE A 158 1.55 -10.49 -17.79
CA ILE A 158 0.35 -11.32 -17.93
C ILE A 158 -0.21 -11.14 -19.34
N PRO A 159 -0.54 -12.24 -20.04
CA PRO A 159 -1.13 -12.16 -21.39
C PRO A 159 -2.43 -11.34 -21.42
N ASN A 160 -2.63 -10.61 -22.50
CA ASN A 160 -3.78 -9.72 -22.74
C ASN A 160 -3.93 -8.55 -21.75
N SER A 161 -2.94 -8.33 -20.88
CA SER A 161 -2.93 -7.23 -19.90
C SER A 161 -2.60 -5.88 -20.54
N PRO A 162 -2.86 -4.77 -19.83
CA PRO A 162 -2.37 -3.45 -20.20
C PRO A 162 -0.87 -3.38 -20.44
N ALA A 163 -0.08 -4.10 -19.62
CA ALA A 163 1.37 -4.15 -19.74
C ALA A 163 1.82 -4.79 -21.06
N GLU A 164 1.20 -5.91 -21.46
CA GLU A 164 1.51 -6.55 -22.75
C GLU A 164 1.13 -5.62 -23.91
N LYS A 165 -0.08 -5.05 -23.87
CA LYS A 165 -0.56 -4.09 -24.90
C LYS A 165 0.35 -2.88 -25.03
N ALA A 166 0.95 -2.42 -23.93
CA ALA A 166 1.90 -1.30 -23.91
C ALA A 166 3.33 -1.70 -24.31
N GLY A 167 3.59 -3.00 -24.50
CA GLY A 167 4.90 -3.50 -24.92
C GLY A 167 5.93 -3.65 -23.81
N LEU A 168 5.48 -3.73 -22.55
CA LEU A 168 6.33 -4.14 -21.43
C LEU A 168 6.77 -5.60 -21.59
N ARG A 169 7.96 -5.94 -21.11
CA ARG A 169 8.55 -7.26 -21.25
C ARG A 169 9.23 -7.72 -19.97
N ARG A 170 9.37 -9.02 -19.82
CA ARG A 170 10.25 -9.60 -18.80
C ARG A 170 11.66 -9.01 -18.94
N GLY A 171 12.24 -8.61 -17.81
CA GLY A 171 13.59 -8.02 -17.77
C GLY A 171 13.61 -6.48 -17.85
N ASP A 172 12.47 -5.84 -18.12
CA ASP A 172 12.38 -4.39 -17.99
C ASP A 172 12.52 -3.99 -16.52
N LEU A 173 13.34 -3.00 -16.22
CA LEU A 173 13.46 -2.40 -14.90
C LEU A 173 12.69 -1.08 -14.87
N VAL A 174 11.61 -1.00 -14.12
CA VAL A 174 10.91 0.26 -13.91
C VAL A 174 11.71 1.11 -12.94
N ILE A 175 12.06 2.33 -13.36
CA ILE A 175 12.90 3.28 -12.62
C ILE A 175 12.15 4.56 -12.25
N ALA A 176 11.05 4.88 -12.95
CA ALA A 176 10.14 5.95 -12.57
C ALA A 176 8.72 5.66 -13.08
N ALA A 177 7.73 6.16 -12.36
CA ALA A 177 6.33 6.20 -12.73
C ALA A 177 5.83 7.63 -12.57
N GLU A 178 5.18 8.17 -13.61
CA GLU A 178 4.89 9.61 -13.70
C GLU A 178 6.19 10.43 -13.45
N ASN A 179 6.24 11.17 -12.36
CA ASN A 179 7.42 11.94 -11.96
C ASN A 179 8.08 11.40 -10.68
N ILE A 180 7.69 10.20 -10.23
CA ILE A 180 8.17 9.58 -9.00
C ILE A 180 9.23 8.54 -9.31
N SER A 181 10.39 8.63 -8.67
CA SER A 181 11.45 7.61 -8.78
C SER A 181 11.01 6.29 -8.13
N ILE A 182 11.18 5.19 -8.86
CA ILE A 182 10.85 3.84 -8.40
C ILE A 182 12.14 3.12 -8.01
N ASN A 183 12.31 2.90 -6.72
CA ASN A 183 13.46 2.18 -6.16
C ASN A 183 13.11 0.75 -5.74
N GLU A 184 11.83 0.43 -5.64
CA GLU A 184 11.30 -0.86 -5.23
C GLU A 184 9.87 -1.09 -5.77
N PRO A 185 9.39 -2.34 -5.86
CA PRO A 185 8.05 -2.66 -6.34
C PRO A 185 6.91 -1.96 -5.59
N LYS A 186 7.05 -1.79 -4.26
CA LYS A 186 6.02 -1.16 -3.44
C LYS A 186 5.70 0.24 -3.94
N THR A 187 6.73 1.06 -4.17
CA THR A 187 6.54 2.44 -4.67
C THR A 187 5.79 2.46 -6.01
N LEU A 188 6.09 1.52 -6.91
CA LEU A 188 5.36 1.41 -8.18
C LEU A 188 3.89 1.04 -7.96
N LEU A 189 3.62 0.10 -7.06
CA LEU A 189 2.26 -0.31 -6.74
C LEU A 189 1.43 0.83 -6.15
N ASP A 190 2.04 1.62 -5.26
CA ASP A 190 1.41 2.79 -4.65
C ASP A 190 1.06 3.86 -5.69
N GLU A 191 1.92 4.07 -6.70
CA GLU A 191 1.63 4.99 -7.80
C GLU A 191 0.58 4.44 -8.77
N VAL A 192 0.59 3.15 -9.04
CA VAL A 192 -0.45 2.50 -9.86
C VAL A 192 -1.82 2.62 -9.19
N GLU A 193 -1.90 2.48 -7.87
CA GLU A 193 -3.16 2.59 -7.12
C GLU A 193 -3.79 4.00 -7.22
N LYS A 194 -2.97 5.04 -7.41
CA LYS A 194 -3.41 6.42 -7.63
C LYS A 194 -3.81 6.70 -9.09
N ALA A 195 -3.45 5.79 -10.00
CA ALA A 195 -3.68 6.00 -11.42
C ALA A 195 -5.17 5.97 -11.77
N GLN A 196 -5.57 6.74 -12.77
CA GLN A 196 -6.93 6.72 -13.28
C GLN A 196 -7.08 5.65 -14.37
N ILE A 197 -8.04 4.75 -14.19
CA ILE A 197 -8.35 3.71 -15.17
C ILE A 197 -8.64 4.33 -16.54
N GLY A 198 -8.06 3.73 -17.59
CA GLY A 198 -8.21 4.16 -18.97
C GLY A 198 -7.45 5.42 -19.36
N LYS A 199 -6.85 6.15 -18.42
CA LYS A 199 -5.95 7.28 -18.73
C LYS A 199 -4.51 6.79 -18.90
N VAL A 200 -3.74 7.57 -19.64
CA VAL A 200 -2.31 7.28 -19.84
C VAL A 200 -1.57 7.46 -18.53
N PHE A 201 -0.82 6.46 -18.16
CA PHE A 201 0.10 6.40 -17.04
C PHE A 201 1.50 6.17 -17.59
N LEU A 202 2.44 7.05 -17.28
CA LEU A 202 3.77 7.06 -17.87
C LEU A 202 4.75 6.24 -17.01
N LEU A 203 5.42 5.27 -17.62
CA LEU A 203 6.51 4.53 -17.01
C LEU A 203 7.83 4.84 -17.71
N ASN A 204 8.89 5.09 -16.95
CA ASN A 204 10.25 5.10 -17.43
C ASN A 204 10.91 3.77 -17.04
N ILE A 205 11.40 3.06 -18.02
CA ILE A 205 12.02 1.75 -17.85
C ILE A 205 13.46 1.74 -18.37
N LEU A 206 14.27 0.83 -17.85
CA LEU A 206 15.52 0.41 -18.45
C LEU A 206 15.33 -0.94 -19.16
N ARG A 207 15.61 -0.97 -20.45
CA ARG A 207 15.65 -2.17 -21.29
C ARG A 207 16.99 -2.17 -22.04
N ASP A 208 17.76 -3.23 -21.90
CA ASP A 208 19.09 -3.34 -22.52
C ASP A 208 19.98 -2.09 -22.24
N ASN A 209 19.97 -1.62 -21.00
CA ASN A 209 20.65 -0.40 -20.53
C ASN A 209 20.23 0.92 -21.22
N LYS A 210 19.11 0.92 -21.93
CA LYS A 210 18.51 2.13 -22.53
C LYS A 210 17.28 2.55 -21.77
N GLU A 211 17.17 3.83 -21.49
CA GLU A 211 15.94 4.40 -20.91
C GLU A 211 14.88 4.53 -22.00
N ILE A 212 13.70 3.99 -21.72
CA ILE A 212 12.53 3.98 -22.62
C ILE A 212 11.32 4.48 -21.85
N GLN A 213 10.54 5.35 -22.45
CA GLN A 213 9.23 5.74 -21.93
C GLN A 213 8.14 4.85 -22.50
N ILE A 214 7.30 4.34 -21.62
CA ILE A 214 6.16 3.49 -21.96
C ILE A 214 4.89 4.16 -21.46
N ASN A 215 3.96 4.40 -22.37
CA ASN A 215 2.61 4.85 -22.04
C ASN A 215 1.72 3.64 -21.86
N ILE A 216 1.17 3.44 -20.67
CA ILE A 216 0.27 2.34 -20.33
C ILE A 216 -1.08 2.91 -19.89
N LYS A 217 -2.16 2.19 -20.17
CA LYS A 217 -3.50 2.55 -19.67
C LYS A 217 -3.95 1.47 -18.70
N PRO A 218 -3.97 1.74 -17.39
CA PRO A 218 -4.48 0.79 -16.40
C PRO A 218 -5.94 0.42 -16.70
N GLU A 219 -6.29 -0.83 -16.43
CA GLU A 219 -7.65 -1.39 -16.55
C GLU A 219 -8.22 -1.71 -15.18
#